data_72bbff55f39b527ee029b5c9c15dde55
#
_entry.id   72bbff55f39b527ee029b5c9c15dde55
#
_cell.length_a   1.000
_cell.length_b   1.000
_cell.length_c   1.000
_cell.angle_alpha   90.00
_cell.angle_beta   90.00
_cell.angle_gamma   90.00
#
_symmetry.space_group_name_H-M   'P 1'
#
loop_
_entity.id
_entity.type
_entity.pdbx_description
1 polymer ?
#
loop_
_entity_poly.entity_id
_entity_poly.type
_entity_poly.pdbx_seq_one_letter_code
_entity_poly.pdbx_strand_id
1 'polypeptide(L)'
;MSVNISEIFGENVFSMSVMRERLPKKAYAEVVDVMEHGGNITMATADIVANAMKDWAVEKGATHYTHWFQPLTGITAEKHDSFITAPDDSKTLLQLTGKQLIKGEPDASSFPSGGLRATHYARGYTAWDMTSPAFVKEMSCGTILCIPTIFVSYNGEALDKKTPLL
;
A
#
# COMPACT_ATOMS: atom_id res chain seq x y z
N MET A 1 20.21 -8.69 -25.07
CA MET A 1 20.44 -7.33 -24.56
C MET A 1 20.85 -7.46 -23.11
N SER A 2 21.98 -6.87 -22.70
CA SER A 2 22.36 -6.85 -21.28
C SER A 2 21.47 -5.83 -20.57
N VAL A 3 20.75 -6.30 -19.55
CA VAL A 3 19.94 -5.42 -18.69
C VAL A 3 20.91 -4.60 -17.82
N ASN A 4 20.83 -3.28 -17.89
CA ASN A 4 21.59 -2.41 -17.00
C ASN A 4 20.83 -2.31 -15.66
N ILE A 5 21.31 -3.03 -14.66
CA ILE A 5 20.69 -3.10 -13.33
C ILE A 5 20.56 -1.72 -12.70
N SER A 6 21.53 -0.84 -12.92
CA SER A 6 21.52 0.52 -12.35
C SER A 6 20.39 1.39 -12.89
N GLU A 7 19.90 1.13 -14.11
CA GLU A 7 18.81 1.89 -14.74
C GLU A 7 17.44 1.40 -14.27
N ILE A 8 17.31 0.09 -13.99
CA ILE A 8 16.03 -0.49 -13.58
C ILE A 8 15.82 -0.59 -12.07
N PHE A 9 16.91 -0.40 -11.28
CA PHE A 9 16.83 -0.52 -9.83
C PHE A 9 15.92 0.54 -9.22
N GLY A 10 14.87 0.09 -8.52
CA GLY A 10 13.91 1.00 -7.89
C GLY A 10 12.89 1.62 -8.83
N GLU A 11 12.91 1.29 -10.11
CA GLU A 11 11.97 1.81 -11.12
C GLU A 11 10.50 1.60 -10.73
N ASN A 12 10.19 0.48 -10.10
CA ASN A 12 8.84 0.10 -9.67
C ASN A 12 8.56 0.39 -8.19
N VAL A 13 9.30 1.33 -7.60
CA VAL A 13 9.17 1.71 -6.18
C VAL A 13 8.68 3.16 -6.09
N PHE A 14 7.62 3.39 -5.32
CA PHE A 14 7.15 4.73 -4.96
C PHE A 14 8.06 5.33 -3.89
N SER A 15 9.27 5.67 -4.32
CA SER A 15 10.36 6.13 -3.48
C SER A 15 10.18 7.57 -3.00
N MET A 16 11.03 8.01 -2.08
CA MET A 16 11.05 9.40 -1.62
C MET A 16 11.33 10.41 -2.76
N SER A 17 12.09 10.01 -3.78
CA SER A 17 12.29 10.86 -4.97
C SER A 17 11.00 11.02 -5.77
N VAL A 18 10.27 9.92 -5.99
CA VAL A 18 8.97 9.94 -6.67
C VAL A 18 7.94 10.76 -5.87
N MET A 19 7.91 10.60 -4.54
CA MET A 19 7.05 11.40 -3.68
C MET A 19 7.37 12.90 -3.78
N ARG A 20 8.65 13.26 -3.78
CA ARG A 20 9.09 14.66 -3.90
C ARG A 20 8.65 15.30 -5.21
N GLU A 21 8.63 14.54 -6.31
CA GLU A 21 8.21 15.02 -7.62
C GLU A 21 6.70 15.17 -7.73
N ARG A 22 5.95 14.27 -7.09
CA ARG A 22 4.50 14.15 -7.29
C ARG A 22 3.66 14.83 -6.21
N LEU A 23 4.21 15.03 -5.02
CA LEU A 23 3.48 15.63 -3.91
C LEU A 23 3.69 17.15 -3.84
N PRO A 24 2.65 17.91 -3.45
CA PRO A 24 2.83 19.29 -3.03
C PRO A 24 3.85 19.37 -1.89
N LYS A 25 4.68 20.42 -1.88
CA LYS A 25 5.76 20.60 -0.89
C LYS A 25 5.30 20.41 0.56
N LYS A 26 4.10 20.90 0.90
CA LYS A 26 3.55 20.79 2.26
C LYS A 26 3.23 19.34 2.63
N ALA A 27 2.60 18.61 1.72
CA ALA A 27 2.26 17.19 1.94
C ALA A 27 3.54 16.35 2.04
N TYR A 28 4.51 16.58 1.18
CA TYR A 28 5.80 15.91 1.24
C TYR A 28 6.52 16.16 2.56
N ALA A 29 6.55 17.41 3.02
CA ALA A 29 7.18 17.76 4.29
C ALA A 29 6.51 17.09 5.49
N GLU A 30 5.18 17.00 5.51
CA GLU A 30 4.44 16.29 6.56
C GLU A 30 4.76 14.80 6.58
N VAL A 31 4.83 14.16 5.40
CA VAL A 31 5.22 12.74 5.30
C VAL A 31 6.63 12.51 5.84
N VAL A 32 7.59 13.35 5.45
CA VAL A 32 8.97 13.26 5.94
C VAL A 32 9.03 13.44 7.46
N ASP A 33 8.34 14.45 7.99
CA ASP A 33 8.30 14.72 9.43
C ASP A 33 7.78 13.52 10.22
N VAL A 34 6.67 12.92 9.76
CA VAL A 34 6.11 11.73 10.41
C VAL A 34 7.03 10.51 10.29
N MET A 35 7.74 10.34 9.17
CA MET A 35 8.71 9.25 9.01
C MET A 35 9.90 9.39 9.95
N GLU A 36 10.36 10.61 10.19
CA GLU A 36 11.56 10.89 11.01
C GLU A 36 11.25 10.97 12.51
N HIS A 37 10.10 11.51 12.86
CA HIS A 37 9.76 11.81 14.26
C HIS A 37 8.58 10.99 14.81
N GLY A 38 7.91 10.24 13.95
CA GLY A 38 6.70 9.51 14.30
C GLY A 38 5.46 10.40 14.30
N GLY A 39 4.31 9.79 14.58
CA GLY A 39 3.02 10.47 14.57
C GLY A 39 2.09 9.97 13.46
N ASN A 40 1.13 10.78 13.10
CA ASN A 40 0.16 10.46 12.05
C ASN A 40 0.05 11.61 11.06
N ILE A 41 -0.01 11.28 9.77
CA ILE A 41 -0.35 12.27 8.76
C ILE A 41 -1.83 12.69 8.87
N THR A 42 -2.11 13.92 8.47
CA THR A 42 -3.50 14.39 8.36
C THR A 42 -4.25 13.64 7.26
N MET A 43 -5.57 13.50 7.39
CA MET A 43 -6.39 12.85 6.37
C MET A 43 -6.27 13.56 5.01
N ALA A 44 -6.15 14.87 5.01
CA ALA A 44 -5.96 15.65 3.79
C ALA A 44 -4.63 15.29 3.09
N THR A 45 -3.55 15.13 3.85
CA THR A 45 -2.27 14.67 3.31
C THR A 45 -2.34 13.22 2.85
N ALA A 46 -3.03 12.36 3.59
CA ALA A 46 -3.25 10.97 3.18
C ALA A 46 -3.99 10.87 1.84
N ASP A 47 -5.02 11.69 1.61
CA ASP A 47 -5.75 11.73 0.34
C ASP A 47 -4.84 12.20 -0.81
N ILE A 48 -3.98 13.18 -0.58
CA ILE A 48 -3.02 13.67 -1.56
C ILE A 48 -2.01 12.56 -1.92
N VAL A 49 -1.45 11.89 -0.92
CA VAL A 49 -0.48 10.79 -1.12
C VAL A 49 -1.14 9.63 -1.85
N ALA A 50 -2.34 9.23 -1.42
CA ALA A 50 -3.10 8.13 -2.03
C ALA A 50 -3.36 8.39 -3.51
N ASN A 51 -3.79 9.60 -3.86
CA ASN A 51 -4.05 9.96 -5.24
C ASN A 51 -2.76 9.96 -6.08
N ALA A 52 -1.68 10.55 -5.58
CA ALA A 52 -0.39 10.56 -6.28
C ALA A 52 0.17 9.14 -6.46
N MET A 53 0.05 8.28 -5.45
CA MET A 53 0.46 6.88 -5.49
C MET A 53 -0.37 6.09 -6.50
N LYS A 54 -1.69 6.28 -6.52
CA LYS A 54 -2.59 5.67 -7.51
C LYS A 54 -2.22 6.11 -8.93
N ASP A 55 -2.05 7.41 -9.18
CA ASP A 55 -1.73 7.91 -10.51
C ASP A 55 -0.40 7.33 -11.01
N TRP A 56 0.62 7.31 -10.16
CA TRP A 56 1.89 6.68 -10.46
C TRP A 56 1.76 5.19 -10.76
N ALA A 57 0.98 4.45 -9.97
CA ALA A 57 0.77 3.02 -10.17
C ALA A 57 0.01 2.72 -11.47
N VAL A 58 -1.01 3.53 -11.79
CA VAL A 58 -1.77 3.42 -13.06
C VAL A 58 -0.87 3.69 -14.27
N GLU A 59 0.02 4.68 -14.21
CA GLU A 59 1.02 4.92 -15.26
C GLU A 59 1.94 3.72 -15.48
N LYS A 60 2.17 2.92 -14.43
CA LYS A 60 2.90 1.65 -14.46
C LYS A 60 2.04 0.43 -14.86
N GLY A 61 0.77 0.67 -15.22
CA GLY A 61 -0.16 -0.38 -15.66
C GLY A 61 -0.91 -1.09 -14.53
N ALA A 62 -0.84 -0.61 -13.30
CA ALA A 62 -1.59 -1.20 -12.19
C ALA A 62 -3.10 -0.89 -12.32
N THR A 63 -3.93 -1.90 -12.13
CA THR A 63 -5.39 -1.82 -12.13
C THR A 63 -6.00 -2.05 -10.74
N HIS A 64 -5.21 -2.64 -9.86
CA HIS A 64 -5.58 -3.04 -8.51
C HIS A 64 -4.50 -2.62 -7.52
N TYR A 65 -4.87 -2.61 -6.24
CA TYR A 65 -3.94 -2.43 -5.14
C TYR A 65 -4.18 -3.49 -4.07
N THR A 66 -3.18 -3.70 -3.24
CA THR A 66 -3.27 -4.59 -2.09
C THR A 66 -2.56 -3.96 -0.89
N HIS A 67 -3.15 -4.14 0.29
CA HIS A 67 -2.44 -3.95 1.55
C HIS A 67 -1.64 -5.22 1.82
N TRP A 68 -0.34 -5.09 1.70
CA TRP A 68 0.58 -6.22 1.75
C TRP A 68 1.23 -6.32 3.13
N PHE A 69 0.95 -7.42 3.79
CA PHE A 69 1.55 -7.79 5.06
C PHE A 69 2.16 -9.18 4.93
N GLN A 70 3.45 -9.28 5.21
CA GLN A 70 4.14 -10.56 5.23
C GLN A 70 4.22 -11.08 6.67
N PRO A 71 3.42 -12.08 7.05
CA PRO A 71 3.50 -12.68 8.37
C PRO A 71 4.81 -13.47 8.54
N LEU A 72 5.21 -13.68 9.80
CA LEU A 72 6.44 -14.38 10.19
C LEU A 72 6.63 -15.80 9.60
N THR A 73 5.58 -16.38 9.06
CA THR A 73 5.58 -17.71 8.46
C THR A 73 6.01 -17.74 6.99
N GLY A 74 6.37 -16.59 6.41
CA GLY A 74 6.66 -16.48 4.97
C GLY A 74 5.42 -16.49 4.07
N ILE A 75 4.23 -16.52 4.64
CA ILE A 75 2.96 -16.41 3.92
C ILE A 75 2.54 -14.95 3.91
N THR A 76 2.32 -14.40 2.71
CA THR A 76 1.83 -13.04 2.54
C THR A 76 0.31 -12.99 2.73
N ALA A 77 -0.17 -12.10 3.59
CA ALA A 77 -1.57 -11.75 3.70
C ALA A 77 -1.85 -10.52 2.83
N GLU A 78 -2.74 -10.67 1.87
CA GLU A 78 -3.10 -9.59 0.96
C GLU A 78 -4.57 -9.72 0.52
N LYS A 79 -5.20 -8.57 0.35
CA LYS A 79 -6.52 -8.46 -0.25
C LYS A 79 -6.42 -7.53 -1.45
N HIS A 80 -6.80 -8.02 -2.62
CA HIS A 80 -6.74 -7.24 -3.85
C HIS A 80 -8.03 -6.43 -4.00
N ASP A 81 -7.87 -5.11 -4.07
CA ASP A 81 -8.95 -4.18 -4.33
C ASP A 81 -8.74 -3.48 -5.68
N SER A 82 -9.80 -3.26 -6.43
CA SER A 82 -9.72 -2.51 -7.69
C SER A 82 -9.66 -1.01 -7.43
N PHE A 83 -8.90 -0.28 -8.25
CA PHE A 83 -9.03 1.18 -8.30
C PHE A 83 -10.36 1.65 -8.89
N ILE A 84 -11.05 0.76 -9.61
CA ILE A 84 -12.29 1.11 -10.29
C ILE A 84 -13.39 1.35 -9.27
N THR A 85 -13.91 2.57 -9.28
CA THR A 85 -15.16 2.94 -8.63
C THR A 85 -16.17 3.22 -9.72
N ALA A 86 -17.32 2.53 -9.68
CA ALA A 86 -18.43 2.80 -10.59
C ALA A 86 -19.38 3.80 -9.93
N PRO A 87 -19.25 5.10 -10.21
CA PRO A 87 -20.31 6.05 -9.85
C PRO A 87 -21.48 5.82 -10.78
N ASP A 88 -22.66 6.23 -10.36
CA ASP A 88 -23.83 6.26 -11.22
C ASP A 88 -23.52 6.96 -12.55
N ASP A 89 -24.07 6.43 -13.64
CA ASP A 89 -24.01 7.01 -14.97
C ASP A 89 -22.67 6.95 -15.73
N SER A 90 -22.28 5.75 -16.15
CA SER A 90 -21.44 5.53 -17.35
C SER A 90 -19.97 6.00 -17.35
N LYS A 91 -19.43 6.55 -16.27
CA LYS A 91 -18.01 6.89 -16.18
C LYS A 91 -17.32 6.07 -15.11
N THR A 92 -16.32 5.30 -15.51
CA THR A 92 -15.42 4.60 -14.59
C THR A 92 -14.43 5.62 -14.02
N LEU A 93 -14.41 5.75 -12.70
CA LEU A 93 -13.39 6.52 -11.99
C LEU A 93 -12.34 5.59 -11.39
N LEU A 94 -11.09 6.00 -11.47
CA LEU A 94 -10.00 5.36 -10.74
C LEU A 94 -9.76 6.13 -9.44
N GLN A 95 -9.90 5.47 -8.32
CA GLN A 95 -9.79 6.10 -7.01
C GLN A 95 -8.98 5.26 -6.03
N LEU A 96 -8.19 5.95 -5.22
CA LEU A 96 -7.61 5.48 -3.98
C LEU A 96 -7.72 6.65 -2.99
N THR A 97 -8.48 6.49 -1.91
CA THR A 97 -8.65 7.51 -0.88
C THR A 97 -7.59 7.37 0.21
N GLY A 98 -7.34 8.44 0.96
CA GLY A 98 -6.45 8.40 2.12
C GLY A 98 -6.93 7.39 3.16
N LYS A 99 -8.23 7.24 3.35
CA LYS A 99 -8.79 6.21 4.24
C LYS A 99 -8.44 4.80 3.77
N GLN A 100 -8.54 4.54 2.47
CA GLN A 100 -8.17 3.26 1.88
C GLN A 100 -6.64 3.03 1.89
N LEU A 101 -5.85 4.09 1.79
CA LEU A 101 -4.40 4.00 1.91
C LEU A 101 -3.99 3.64 3.36
N ILE A 102 -4.51 4.37 4.34
CA ILE A 102 -4.08 4.24 5.74
C ILE A 102 -4.55 2.93 6.37
N LYS A 103 -5.77 2.49 6.08
CA LYS A 103 -6.37 1.32 6.72
C LYS A 103 -6.65 0.22 5.73
N GLY A 104 -6.11 -0.96 6.00
CA GLY A 104 -6.45 -2.20 5.34
C GLY A 104 -7.07 -3.19 6.31
N GLU A 105 -7.96 -4.02 5.79
CA GLU A 105 -8.54 -5.16 6.48
C GLU A 105 -8.21 -6.42 5.68
N PRO A 106 -6.97 -6.95 5.76
CA PRO A 106 -6.65 -8.20 5.09
C PRO A 106 -7.46 -9.30 5.75
N ASP A 107 -8.50 -9.74 5.08
CA ASP A 107 -9.31 -10.88 5.49
C ASP A 107 -8.87 -12.10 4.68
N ALA A 108 -8.37 -13.09 5.39
CA ALA A 108 -7.94 -14.33 4.77
C ALA A 108 -9.10 -15.11 4.13
N SER A 109 -10.35 -14.78 4.39
CA SER A 109 -11.52 -15.34 3.68
C SER A 109 -11.50 -15.01 2.18
N SER A 110 -10.78 -13.95 1.78
CA SER A 110 -10.61 -13.57 0.37
C SER A 110 -9.48 -14.33 -0.34
N PHE A 111 -8.71 -15.16 0.36
CA PHE A 111 -7.69 -15.99 -0.27
C PHE A 111 -8.32 -17.21 -0.98
N PRO A 112 -7.96 -17.47 -2.25
CA PRO A 112 -8.45 -18.63 -2.97
C PRO A 112 -8.13 -19.96 -2.30
N SER A 113 -7.08 -20.01 -1.48
CA SER A 113 -6.65 -21.20 -0.74
C SER A 113 -7.55 -21.54 0.45
N GLY A 114 -8.41 -20.61 0.93
CA GLY A 114 -9.33 -20.83 2.04
C GLY A 114 -8.70 -21.42 3.29
N GLY A 115 -7.38 -21.37 3.39
CA GLY A 115 -6.62 -22.10 4.40
C GLY A 115 -6.90 -21.59 5.80
N LEU A 116 -7.45 -22.42 6.65
CA LEU A 116 -7.71 -22.16 8.07
C LEU A 116 -6.49 -21.57 8.82
N ARG A 117 -5.28 -21.90 8.39
CA ARG A 117 -4.04 -21.34 8.96
C ARG A 117 -3.79 -19.91 8.55
N ALA A 118 -4.03 -19.55 7.30
CA ALA A 118 -3.89 -18.18 6.83
C ALA A 118 -4.92 -17.25 7.49
N THR A 119 -6.15 -17.73 7.71
CA THR A 119 -7.21 -16.98 8.40
C THR A 119 -6.88 -16.70 9.86
N HIS A 120 -6.15 -17.56 10.52
CA HIS A 120 -5.79 -17.37 11.93
C HIS A 120 -4.78 -16.24 12.12
N TYR A 121 -3.85 -16.09 11.20
CA TYR A 121 -2.79 -15.07 11.27
C TYR A 121 -3.13 -13.75 10.55
N ALA A 122 -4.07 -13.78 9.61
CA ALA A 122 -4.40 -12.64 8.77
C ALA A 122 -5.66 -11.87 9.22
N ARG A 123 -6.22 -12.20 10.37
CA ARG A 123 -7.33 -11.45 10.95
C ARG A 123 -6.80 -10.26 11.71
N GLY A 124 -7.16 -9.07 11.26
CA GLY A 124 -6.81 -7.86 11.98
C GLY A 124 -6.90 -6.63 11.10
N TYR A 125 -6.71 -5.52 11.73
CA TYR A 125 -6.57 -4.25 11.05
C TYR A 125 -5.10 -4.04 10.70
N THR A 126 -4.87 -3.44 9.55
CA THR A 126 -3.53 -3.03 9.14
C THR A 126 -3.51 -1.52 8.94
N ALA A 127 -2.36 -0.92 9.21
CA ALA A 127 -2.09 0.46 8.86
C ALA A 127 -0.96 0.53 7.85
N TRP A 128 -1.02 1.51 6.96
CA TRP A 128 0.06 1.76 6.03
C TRP A 128 1.38 2.01 6.77
N ASP A 129 2.40 1.26 6.40
CA ASP A 129 3.77 1.47 6.86
C ASP A 129 4.46 2.49 5.95
N MET A 130 4.52 3.75 6.38
CA MET A 130 5.17 4.81 5.61
C MET A 130 6.70 4.65 5.53
N THR A 131 7.30 3.86 6.41
CA THR A 131 8.76 3.61 6.41
C THR A 131 9.18 2.60 5.34
N SER A 132 8.21 1.84 4.81
CA SER A 132 8.41 0.89 3.73
C SER A 132 7.78 1.43 2.45
N PRO A 133 8.54 1.61 1.37
CA PRO A 133 7.99 2.18 0.16
C PRO A 133 6.98 1.25 -0.51
N ALA A 134 5.88 1.80 -0.99
CA ALA A 134 4.96 1.07 -1.85
C ALA A 134 5.64 0.75 -3.19
N PHE A 135 5.22 -0.33 -3.84
CA PHE A 135 5.82 -0.78 -5.09
C PHE A 135 4.79 -1.41 -6.00
N VAL A 136 5.10 -1.42 -7.29
CA VAL A 136 4.29 -2.08 -8.31
C VAL A 136 4.91 -3.43 -8.65
N LYS A 137 4.07 -4.46 -8.73
CA LYS A 137 4.46 -5.84 -9.03
C LYS A 137 3.64 -6.39 -10.19
N GLU A 138 4.31 -7.02 -11.14
CA GLU A 138 3.67 -7.82 -12.17
C GLU A 138 3.26 -9.19 -11.61
N MET A 139 2.05 -9.60 -11.94
CA MET A 139 1.48 -10.90 -11.60
C MET A 139 0.91 -11.56 -12.86
N SER A 140 0.58 -12.82 -12.79
CA SER A 140 -0.03 -13.55 -13.92
C SER A 140 -1.37 -12.97 -14.38
N CYS A 141 -2.06 -12.23 -13.52
CA CYS A 141 -3.36 -11.60 -13.79
C CYS A 141 -3.27 -10.09 -14.09
N GLY A 142 -2.07 -9.51 -14.12
CA GLY A 142 -1.85 -8.07 -14.36
C GLY A 142 -0.92 -7.43 -13.35
N THR A 143 -0.86 -6.13 -13.37
CA THR A 143 0.01 -5.33 -12.50
C THR A 143 -0.78 -4.80 -11.31
N ILE A 144 -0.18 -4.87 -10.13
CA ILE A 144 -0.81 -4.48 -8.86
C ILE A 144 0.09 -3.54 -8.06
N LEU A 145 -0.51 -2.55 -7.41
CA LEU A 145 0.16 -1.72 -6.40
C LEU A 145 0.16 -2.44 -5.06
N CYS A 146 1.34 -2.68 -4.51
CA CYS A 146 1.54 -3.24 -3.17
C CYS A 146 1.82 -2.12 -2.17
N ILE A 147 0.98 -2.02 -1.15
CA ILE A 147 1.08 -1.04 -0.07
C ILE A 147 1.53 -1.79 1.19
N PRO A 148 2.79 -1.63 1.63
CA PRO A 148 3.27 -2.28 2.85
C PRO A 148 2.48 -1.83 4.08
N THR A 149 2.18 -2.77 4.96
CA THR A 149 1.37 -2.52 6.15
C THR A 149 1.92 -3.20 7.38
N ILE A 150 1.56 -2.67 8.54
CA ILE A 150 1.78 -3.28 9.85
C ILE A 150 0.44 -3.65 10.47
N PHE A 151 0.41 -4.63 11.36
CA PHE A 151 -0.76 -4.93 12.17
C PHE A 151 -0.97 -3.87 13.24
N VAL A 152 -2.23 -3.50 13.40
CA VAL A 152 -2.68 -2.56 14.42
C VAL A 152 -3.89 -3.13 15.17
N SER A 153 -4.11 -2.65 16.39
CA SER A 153 -5.33 -2.92 17.14
C SER A 153 -6.54 -2.24 16.49
N TYR A 154 -7.73 -2.59 16.95
CA TYR A 154 -8.96 -1.90 16.55
C TYR A 154 -8.87 -0.37 16.74
N ASN A 155 -8.13 0.08 17.75
CA ASN A 155 -7.90 1.49 18.04
C ASN A 155 -6.79 2.13 17.19
N GLY A 156 -6.13 1.36 16.33
CA GLY A 156 -5.05 1.85 15.48
C GLY A 156 -3.67 1.83 16.15
N GLU A 157 -3.55 1.25 17.35
CA GLU A 157 -2.25 1.07 18.01
C GLU A 157 -1.53 -0.17 17.46
N ALA A 158 -0.23 -0.07 17.23
CA ALA A 158 0.58 -1.20 16.80
C ALA A 158 0.47 -2.35 17.83
N LEU A 159 0.08 -3.54 17.37
CA LEU A 159 -0.16 -4.69 18.24
C LEU A 159 1.12 -5.25 18.84
N ASP A 160 2.25 -5.06 18.17
CA ASP A 160 3.54 -5.48 18.70
C ASP A 160 4.65 -4.55 18.19
N LYS A 161 5.22 -3.78 19.11
CA LYS A 161 6.44 -3.00 18.85
C LYS A 161 7.67 -3.88 18.60
N LYS A 162 7.52 -5.19 18.81
CA LYS A 162 8.58 -6.19 18.68
C LYS A 162 8.29 -7.17 17.54
N THR A 163 7.17 -7.05 16.82
CA THR A 163 7.00 -7.85 15.63
C THR A 163 8.03 -7.34 14.63
N PRO A 164 9.17 -8.01 14.49
CA PRO A 164 10.15 -7.54 13.55
C PRO A 164 9.50 -7.64 12.19
N LEU A 165 9.69 -6.61 11.39
CA LEU A 165 9.65 -6.73 9.95
C LEU A 165 10.77 -7.71 9.58
N LEU A 166 10.50 -9.01 9.69
CA LEU A 166 11.40 -10.06 9.23
C LEU A 166 11.18 -10.30 7.76
#